data_a800eca8632f43f4a9e668b40f7c6e91
#
_entry.id   a800eca8632f43f4a9e668b40f7c6e91
#
_cell.length_a   1.000
_cell.length_b   1.000
_cell.length_c   1.000
_cell.angle_alpha   90.00
_cell.angle_beta   90.00
_cell.angle_gamma   90.00
#
_symmetry.space_group_name_H-M   'P 1'
#
loop_
_entity.id
_entity.type
_entity.pdbx_description
1 polymer ?
#
loop_
_entity_poly.entity_id
_entity_poly.type
_entity_poly.pdbx_seq_one_letter_code
_entity_poly.pdbx_strand_id
1 'polypeptide(L)'
;SKTFNRYIWLLNTLLQHRRLTFEEISCRWKDSCLGDGRPLALRTFHMHREAIAELFGVEVECDTSSYEYYISSSSQLKNDKTRQWLLNSFTVSNMIEAGRNMKDRILFEEIPEGTEYLQTVIDAMQRKKELKIDYKPFNGHQSIFHLQPYAMKVYHQRWYVVGYLKEQEGIRNIALDRILEMELTDDSFILPNDFDAEEYYAHTVLSLIHISEPT
;
A
#
# COMPACT_ATOMS: atom_id res chain seq x y z
N SER A 1 -7.42 -6.40 12.73
CA SER A 1 -7.57 -7.66 13.48
C SER A 1 -6.30 -7.94 14.28
N LYS A 2 -6.43 -8.28 15.58
CA LYS A 2 -5.26 -8.54 16.48
C LYS A 2 -4.33 -9.63 15.95
N THR A 3 -4.86 -10.62 15.24
CA THR A 3 -4.07 -11.73 14.68
C THR A 3 -3.16 -11.27 13.55
N PHE A 4 -3.64 -10.42 12.66
CA PHE A 4 -2.85 -9.86 11.57
C PHE A 4 -1.68 -9.01 12.09
N ASN A 5 -1.91 -8.21 13.14
CA ASN A 5 -0.85 -7.43 13.78
C ASN A 5 0.29 -8.30 14.32
N ARG A 6 -0.01 -9.53 14.75
CA ARG A 6 0.99 -10.50 15.21
C ARG A 6 1.88 -11.00 14.07
N TYR A 7 1.32 -11.21 12.89
CA TYR A 7 2.09 -11.61 11.71
C TYR A 7 3.04 -10.50 11.27
N ILE A 8 2.53 -9.25 11.21
CA ILE A 8 3.35 -8.08 10.87
C ILE A 8 4.46 -7.86 11.88
N TRP A 9 4.17 -8.03 13.18
CA TRP A 9 5.18 -7.92 14.21
C TRP A 9 6.33 -8.93 14.01
N LEU A 10 6.01 -10.20 13.78
CA LEU A 10 7.02 -11.25 13.56
C LEU A 10 7.84 -10.95 12.31
N LEU A 11 7.18 -10.58 11.22
CA LEU A 11 7.84 -10.25 9.97
C LEU A 11 8.81 -9.07 10.13
N ASN A 12 8.36 -7.98 10.77
CA ASN A 12 9.19 -6.80 11.03
C ASN A 12 10.37 -7.12 11.95
N THR A 13 10.14 -7.94 12.98
CA THR A 13 11.21 -8.36 13.90
C THR A 13 12.31 -9.10 13.17
N LEU A 14 11.97 -10.04 12.27
CA LEU A 14 12.94 -10.77 11.46
C LEU A 14 13.60 -9.90 10.37
N LEU A 15 12.89 -8.96 9.78
CA LEU A 15 13.47 -8.00 8.84
C LEU A 15 14.51 -7.09 9.50
N GLN A 16 14.22 -6.64 10.72
CA GLN A 16 15.09 -5.75 11.49
C GLN A 16 16.36 -6.44 11.97
N HIS A 17 16.23 -7.63 12.52
CA HIS A 17 17.32 -8.34 13.19
C HIS A 17 18.01 -9.39 12.30
N ARG A 18 17.48 -9.65 11.12
CA ARG A 18 17.94 -10.58 10.11
C ARG A 18 17.88 -12.05 10.51
N ARG A 19 18.49 -12.45 11.65
CA ARG A 19 18.53 -13.81 12.17
C ARG A 19 18.29 -13.77 13.67
N LEU A 20 17.40 -14.61 14.17
CA LEU A 20 17.08 -14.74 15.59
C LEU A 20 16.74 -16.19 15.93
N THR A 21 17.16 -16.65 17.10
CA THR A 21 16.67 -17.90 17.69
C THR A 21 15.21 -17.75 18.13
N PHE A 22 14.53 -18.87 18.33
CA PHE A 22 13.16 -18.83 18.85
C PHE A 22 13.07 -18.18 20.24
N GLU A 23 14.05 -18.42 21.09
CA GLU A 23 14.14 -17.83 22.44
C GLU A 23 14.21 -16.31 22.37
N GLU A 24 15.04 -15.78 21.48
CA GLU A 24 15.16 -14.33 21.27
C GLU A 24 13.87 -13.71 20.72
N ILE A 25 13.21 -14.40 19.78
CA ILE A 25 11.90 -13.99 19.25
C ILE A 25 10.86 -13.98 20.36
N SER A 26 10.81 -15.04 21.18
CA SER A 26 9.86 -15.19 22.28
C SER A 26 10.07 -14.16 23.39
N CYS A 27 11.33 -13.81 23.68
CA CYS A 27 11.67 -12.75 24.62
C CYS A 27 11.17 -11.40 24.15
N ARG A 28 11.47 -11.02 22.89
CA ARG A 28 11.00 -9.76 22.27
C ARG A 28 9.48 -9.69 22.18
N TRP A 29 8.84 -10.83 21.91
CA TRP A 29 7.39 -10.92 21.90
C TRP A 29 6.80 -10.59 23.27
N LYS A 30 7.34 -11.18 24.34
CA LYS A 30 6.90 -10.94 25.71
C LYS A 30 6.96 -9.47 26.09
N ASP A 31 7.99 -8.75 25.61
CA ASP A 31 8.22 -7.33 25.90
C ASP A 31 7.41 -6.41 24.97
N SER A 32 6.79 -6.97 23.93
CA SER A 32 5.96 -6.21 23.00
C SER A 32 4.55 -5.97 23.56
N CYS A 33 3.89 -4.94 23.03
CA CYS A 33 2.49 -4.66 23.35
C CYS A 33 1.50 -5.78 22.92
N LEU A 34 1.94 -6.71 22.07
CA LEU A 34 1.13 -7.83 21.59
C LEU A 34 1.28 -9.09 22.45
N GLY A 35 2.37 -9.20 23.19
CA GLY A 35 2.68 -10.36 24.04
C GLY A 35 2.02 -10.32 25.40
N ASP A 36 1.63 -9.12 25.87
CA ASP A 36 1.01 -8.94 27.19
C ASP A 36 1.85 -9.55 28.34
N GLY A 37 3.19 -9.47 28.24
CA GLY A 37 4.10 -10.04 29.21
C GLY A 37 4.20 -11.57 29.16
N ARG A 38 3.60 -12.25 28.18
CA ARG A 38 3.62 -13.71 28.03
C ARG A 38 4.56 -14.12 26.89
N PRO A 39 5.35 -15.19 27.07
CA PRO A 39 6.21 -15.70 26.02
C PRO A 39 5.38 -16.24 24.84
N LEU A 40 5.96 -16.21 23.65
CA LEU A 40 5.36 -16.81 22.46
C LEU A 40 5.48 -18.35 22.55
N ALA A 41 4.37 -19.05 22.38
CA ALA A 41 4.41 -20.51 22.31
C ALA A 41 4.97 -20.96 20.94
N LEU A 42 5.79 -22.00 20.91
CA LEU A 42 6.42 -22.52 19.69
C LEU A 42 5.39 -22.92 18.63
N ARG A 43 4.28 -23.55 19.05
CA ARG A 43 3.17 -23.89 18.15
C ARG A 43 2.57 -22.63 17.49
N THR A 44 2.36 -21.58 18.25
CA THR A 44 1.82 -20.30 17.75
C THR A 44 2.80 -19.65 16.79
N PHE A 45 4.10 -19.71 17.09
CA PHE A 45 5.14 -19.23 16.18
C PHE A 45 5.12 -19.94 14.82
N HIS A 46 5.00 -21.27 14.81
CA HIS A 46 4.88 -22.03 13.56
C HIS A 46 3.63 -21.66 12.77
N MET A 47 2.49 -21.52 13.43
CA MET A 47 1.25 -21.05 12.79
C MET A 47 1.42 -19.64 12.18
N HIS A 48 2.13 -18.74 12.86
CA HIS A 48 2.41 -17.41 12.33
C HIS A 48 3.32 -17.47 11.10
N ARG A 49 4.32 -18.35 11.09
CA ARG A 49 5.20 -18.56 9.93
C ARG A 49 4.42 -19.01 8.70
N GLU A 50 3.54 -20.01 8.86
CA GLU A 50 2.68 -20.52 7.79
C GLU A 50 1.75 -19.43 7.25
N ALA A 51 1.12 -18.67 8.14
CA ALA A 51 0.26 -17.55 7.73
C ALA A 51 1.04 -16.44 7.02
N ILE A 52 2.27 -16.15 7.42
CA ILE A 52 3.13 -15.17 6.73
C ILE A 52 3.48 -15.66 5.32
N ALA A 53 3.79 -16.94 5.16
CA ALA A 53 4.06 -17.52 3.84
C ALA A 53 2.84 -17.44 2.93
N GLU A 54 1.66 -17.77 3.45
CA GLU A 54 0.40 -17.74 2.69
C GLU A 54 -0.04 -16.32 2.31
N LEU A 55 -0.02 -15.39 3.28
CA LEU A 55 -0.55 -14.03 3.07
C LEU A 55 0.41 -13.10 2.33
N PHE A 56 1.71 -13.24 2.58
CA PHE A 56 2.71 -12.31 2.05
C PHE A 56 3.67 -12.96 1.04
N GLY A 57 3.59 -14.29 0.84
CA GLY A 57 4.53 -15.02 0.00
C GLY A 57 5.96 -14.93 0.52
N VAL A 58 6.14 -14.84 1.85
CA VAL A 58 7.43 -14.69 2.52
C VAL A 58 7.72 -15.92 3.34
N GLU A 59 8.80 -16.61 3.00
CA GLU A 59 9.21 -17.80 3.74
C GLU A 59 10.18 -17.45 4.87
N VAL A 60 9.84 -17.91 6.08
CA VAL A 60 10.70 -17.85 7.26
C VAL A 60 11.35 -19.22 7.42
N GLU A 61 12.63 -19.33 7.15
CA GLU A 61 13.41 -20.55 7.26
C GLU A 61 14.16 -20.64 8.60
N CYS A 62 14.61 -21.82 8.92
CA CYS A 62 15.44 -22.11 10.09
C CYS A 62 16.77 -22.68 9.64
N ASP A 63 17.86 -22.06 10.06
CA ASP A 63 19.19 -22.64 9.94
C ASP A 63 19.35 -23.74 11.00
N THR A 64 19.46 -24.99 10.55
CA THR A 64 19.54 -26.16 11.45
C THR A 64 20.84 -26.24 12.24
N SER A 65 21.87 -25.48 11.85
CA SER A 65 23.17 -25.46 12.55
C SER A 65 23.18 -24.47 13.72
N SER A 66 22.54 -23.32 13.55
CA SER A 66 22.47 -22.25 14.57
C SER A 66 21.10 -22.16 15.25
N TYR A 67 20.08 -22.86 14.74
CA TYR A 67 18.67 -22.76 15.16
C TYR A 67 18.10 -21.34 15.06
N GLU A 68 18.66 -20.55 14.15
CA GLU A 68 18.19 -19.19 13.88
C GLU A 68 17.17 -19.18 12.75
N TYR A 69 16.13 -18.39 12.96
CA TYR A 69 15.10 -18.13 11.95
C TYR A 69 15.43 -16.86 11.17
N TYR A 70 15.20 -16.88 9.87
CA TYR A 70 15.48 -15.78 8.94
C TYR A 70 14.50 -15.80 7.75
N ILE A 71 14.43 -14.68 7.05
CA ILE A 71 13.63 -14.56 5.82
C ILE A 71 14.52 -14.89 4.62
N SER A 72 14.24 -16.03 3.96
CA SER A 72 15.02 -16.52 2.80
C SER A 72 14.87 -15.63 1.56
N SER A 73 13.70 -15.03 1.37
CA SER A 73 13.35 -14.19 0.22
C SER A 73 13.53 -12.68 0.45
N SER A 74 14.37 -12.28 1.40
CA SER A 74 14.56 -10.85 1.74
C SER A 74 15.04 -10.00 0.56
N SER A 75 15.75 -10.58 -0.41
CA SER A 75 16.14 -9.91 -1.65
C SER A 75 14.97 -9.69 -2.61
N GLN A 76 14.04 -10.63 -2.69
CA GLN A 76 12.83 -10.49 -3.51
C GLN A 76 11.86 -9.48 -2.90
N LEU A 77 11.73 -9.44 -1.57
CA LEU A 77 10.94 -8.42 -0.87
C LEU A 77 11.46 -7.01 -1.09
N LYS A 78 12.79 -6.82 -1.12
CA LYS A 78 13.40 -5.51 -1.37
C LYS A 78 13.19 -5.02 -2.80
N ASN A 79 13.04 -5.92 -3.76
CA ASN A 79 12.82 -5.61 -5.17
C ASN A 79 11.34 -5.41 -5.51
N ASP A 80 10.41 -5.92 -4.69
CA ASP A 80 8.98 -5.72 -4.87
C ASP A 80 8.51 -4.46 -4.11
N LYS A 81 8.50 -3.34 -4.82
CA LYS A 81 8.08 -2.03 -4.29
C LYS A 81 6.67 -2.07 -3.71
N THR A 82 5.76 -2.83 -4.31
CA THR A 82 4.37 -2.95 -3.86
C THR A 82 4.28 -3.66 -2.52
N ARG A 83 4.96 -4.80 -2.37
CA ARG A 83 5.01 -5.54 -1.10
C ARG A 83 5.68 -4.73 0.00
N GLN A 84 6.80 -4.06 -0.32
CA GLN A 84 7.48 -3.20 0.64
C GLN A 84 6.59 -2.05 1.11
N TRP A 85 5.84 -1.43 0.20
CA TRP A 85 4.89 -0.37 0.54
C TRP A 85 3.77 -0.88 1.46
N LEU A 86 3.19 -2.04 1.15
CA LEU A 86 2.17 -2.67 2.00
C LEU A 86 2.70 -2.95 3.41
N LEU A 87 3.87 -3.58 3.53
CA LEU A 87 4.51 -3.87 4.81
C LEU A 87 4.77 -2.61 5.62
N ASN A 88 5.28 -1.55 5.00
CA ASN A 88 5.50 -0.28 5.66
C ASN A 88 4.19 0.35 6.14
N SER A 89 3.14 0.31 5.33
CA SER A 89 1.82 0.84 5.68
C SER A 89 1.22 0.11 6.90
N PHE A 90 1.34 -1.21 6.95
CA PHE A 90 0.90 -2.00 8.11
C PHE A 90 1.76 -1.77 9.35
N THR A 91 3.07 -1.58 9.18
CA THR A 91 3.98 -1.24 10.30
C THR A 91 3.57 0.08 10.94
N VAL A 92 3.32 1.09 10.12
CA VAL A 92 2.84 2.41 10.60
C VAL A 92 1.49 2.26 11.31
N SER A 93 0.54 1.52 10.74
CA SER A 93 -0.77 1.28 11.36
C SER A 93 -0.64 0.62 12.74
N ASN A 94 0.26 -0.36 12.90
CA ASN A 94 0.52 -1.01 14.18
C ASN A 94 1.18 -0.07 15.19
N MET A 95 2.09 0.79 14.75
CA MET A 95 2.72 1.80 15.62
C MET A 95 1.69 2.83 16.11
N ILE A 96 0.74 3.20 15.26
CA ILE A 96 -0.37 4.10 15.63
C ILE A 96 -1.23 3.46 16.72
N GLU A 97 -1.56 2.18 16.58
CA GLU A 97 -2.38 1.46 17.58
C GLU A 97 -1.62 1.31 18.90
N ALA A 98 -0.32 0.99 18.87
CA ALA A 98 0.54 0.94 20.06
C ALA A 98 0.73 2.33 20.70
N GLY A 99 0.73 3.38 19.89
CA GLY A 99 0.90 4.78 20.32
C GLY A 99 -0.39 5.49 20.75
N ARG A 100 -1.52 4.78 20.89
CA ARG A 100 -2.81 5.41 21.28
C ARG A 100 -2.74 6.26 22.54
N ASN A 101 -1.85 5.95 23.46
CA ASN A 101 -1.60 6.71 24.68
C ASN A 101 -0.65 7.90 24.48
N MET A 102 -0.17 8.14 23.26
CA MET A 102 0.78 9.20 22.89
C MET A 102 0.25 10.06 21.74
N LYS A 103 -1.07 10.19 21.61
CA LYS A 103 -1.74 10.93 20.52
C LYS A 103 -1.32 12.41 20.43
N ASP A 104 -0.95 12.99 21.55
CA ASP A 104 -0.45 14.35 21.68
C ASP A 104 1.04 14.52 21.26
N ARG A 105 1.75 13.39 21.06
CA ARG A 105 3.18 13.37 20.72
C ARG A 105 3.46 12.77 19.35
N ILE A 106 2.49 12.10 18.73
CA ILE A 106 2.59 11.52 17.39
C ILE A 106 1.53 12.21 16.53
N LEU A 107 1.99 13.10 15.66
CA LEU A 107 1.12 13.82 14.73
C LEU A 107 1.08 13.04 13.42
N PHE A 108 -0.12 12.78 12.92
CA PHE A 108 -0.34 12.17 11.63
C PHE A 108 -0.87 13.23 10.67
N GLU A 109 -0.31 13.25 9.47
CA GLU A 109 -0.95 13.92 8.35
C GLU A 109 -2.25 13.23 8.02
N GLU A 110 -3.28 13.98 7.69
CA GLU A 110 -4.54 13.41 7.19
C GLU A 110 -4.25 12.62 5.91
N ILE A 111 -4.60 11.32 5.92
CA ILE A 111 -4.53 10.51 4.72
C ILE A 111 -5.65 11.00 3.80
N PRO A 112 -5.34 11.47 2.59
CA PRO A 112 -6.37 11.92 1.67
C PRO A 112 -7.41 10.83 1.42
N GLU A 113 -8.67 11.23 1.38
CA GLU A 113 -9.80 10.38 1.03
C GLU A 113 -9.65 9.82 -0.39
N GLY A 114 -10.59 9.00 -0.85
CA GLY A 114 -10.60 8.45 -2.22
C GLY A 114 -10.19 6.98 -2.31
N THR A 115 -9.84 6.33 -1.19
CA THR A 115 -9.53 4.89 -1.16
C THR A 115 -10.74 4.02 -1.45
N GLU A 116 -11.95 4.52 -1.25
CA GLU A 116 -13.22 3.87 -1.59
C GLU A 116 -13.37 3.62 -3.09
N TYR A 117 -12.73 4.43 -3.95
CA TYR A 117 -12.78 4.29 -5.40
C TYR A 117 -11.75 3.31 -5.97
N LEU A 118 -10.79 2.85 -5.17
CA LEU A 118 -9.70 1.97 -5.65
C LEU A 118 -10.21 0.71 -6.34
N GLN A 119 -11.19 0.03 -5.73
CA GLN A 119 -11.73 -1.19 -6.29
C GLN A 119 -12.43 -0.92 -7.64
N THR A 120 -13.20 0.14 -7.73
CA THR A 120 -13.91 0.52 -8.97
C THR A 120 -12.93 0.81 -10.10
N VAL A 121 -11.82 1.50 -9.81
CA VAL A 121 -10.77 1.78 -10.80
C VAL A 121 -10.07 0.49 -11.24
N ILE A 122 -9.75 -0.42 -10.32
CA ILE A 122 -9.12 -1.71 -10.63
C ILE A 122 -10.05 -2.55 -11.51
N ASP A 123 -11.33 -2.63 -11.17
CA ASP A 123 -12.33 -3.36 -11.95
C ASP A 123 -12.48 -2.76 -13.38
N ALA A 124 -12.47 -1.43 -13.49
CA ALA A 124 -12.52 -0.75 -14.77
C ALA A 124 -11.29 -1.06 -15.64
N MET A 125 -10.08 -1.03 -15.06
CA MET A 125 -8.84 -1.38 -15.76
C MET A 125 -8.84 -2.85 -16.22
N GLN A 126 -9.24 -3.79 -15.35
CA GLN A 126 -9.29 -5.21 -15.68
C GLN A 126 -10.29 -5.53 -16.79
N ARG A 127 -11.47 -4.91 -16.73
CA ARG A 127 -12.55 -5.10 -17.72
C ARG A 127 -12.41 -4.21 -18.94
N LYS A 128 -11.43 -3.30 -18.97
CA LYS A 128 -11.24 -2.29 -20.01
C LYS A 128 -12.51 -1.45 -20.25
N LYS A 129 -13.10 -1.00 -19.14
CA LYS A 129 -14.33 -0.20 -19.13
C LYS A 129 -14.01 1.24 -18.74
N GLU A 130 -14.78 2.17 -19.29
CA GLU A 130 -14.68 3.58 -18.95
C GLU A 130 -15.32 3.88 -17.60
N LEU A 131 -14.83 4.94 -16.97
CA LEU A 131 -15.36 5.49 -15.74
C LEU A 131 -16.03 6.83 -16.03
N LYS A 132 -17.25 7.01 -15.56
CA LYS A 132 -17.88 8.32 -15.45
C LYS A 132 -17.56 8.90 -14.10
N ILE A 133 -16.95 10.09 -14.07
CA ILE A 133 -16.41 10.70 -12.87
C ILE A 133 -17.01 12.09 -12.69
N ASP A 134 -17.59 12.36 -11.52
CA ASP A 134 -17.90 13.69 -11.05
C ASP A 134 -16.72 14.18 -10.20
N TYR A 135 -16.08 15.26 -10.62
CA TYR A 135 -14.79 15.70 -10.09
C TYR A 135 -14.79 17.17 -9.73
N LYS A 136 -14.22 17.47 -8.56
CA LYS A 136 -14.04 18.84 -8.09
C LYS A 136 -12.57 19.14 -7.80
N PRO A 137 -11.84 19.79 -8.72
CA PRO A 137 -10.44 20.17 -8.50
C PRO A 137 -10.33 21.23 -7.40
N PHE A 138 -9.13 21.38 -6.82
CA PHE A 138 -8.88 22.31 -5.72
C PHE A 138 -9.22 23.78 -6.12
N ASN A 139 -8.76 24.20 -7.30
CA ASN A 139 -8.97 25.55 -7.85
C ASN A 139 -9.76 25.46 -9.15
N GLY A 140 -11.01 24.99 -9.11
CA GLY A 140 -11.79 24.85 -10.33
C GLY A 140 -13.26 24.55 -10.09
N HIS A 141 -14.00 24.48 -11.19
CA HIS A 141 -15.41 24.13 -11.17
C HIS A 141 -15.57 22.60 -11.21
N GLN A 142 -16.61 22.12 -10.54
CA GLN A 142 -17.06 20.75 -10.64
C GLN A 142 -17.38 20.40 -12.10
N SER A 143 -16.96 19.24 -12.54
CA SER A 143 -17.18 18.76 -13.91
C SER A 143 -17.37 17.25 -13.94
N ILE A 144 -18.19 16.79 -14.87
CA ILE A 144 -18.41 15.39 -15.14
C ILE A 144 -17.70 15.04 -16.44
N PHE A 145 -16.94 13.96 -16.44
CA PHE A 145 -16.22 13.48 -17.62
C PHE A 145 -16.09 11.96 -17.65
N HIS A 146 -15.67 11.43 -18.80
CA HIS A 146 -15.40 10.01 -19.00
C HIS A 146 -13.91 9.76 -19.10
N LEU A 147 -13.43 8.83 -18.25
CA LEU A 147 -12.04 8.45 -18.17
C LEU A 147 -11.84 7.00 -18.61
N GLN A 148 -10.89 6.77 -19.50
CA GLN A 148 -10.34 5.46 -19.81
C GLN A 148 -9.14 5.21 -18.87
N PRO A 149 -9.26 4.43 -17.80
CA PRO A 149 -8.20 4.30 -16.83
C PRO A 149 -7.08 3.42 -17.35
N TYR A 150 -5.86 3.96 -17.43
CA TYR A 150 -4.67 3.27 -17.94
C TYR A 150 -3.79 2.72 -16.83
N ALA A 151 -3.52 3.52 -15.78
CA ALA A 151 -2.68 3.12 -14.67
C ALA A 151 -3.06 3.87 -13.38
N MET A 152 -2.56 3.38 -12.25
CA MET A 152 -2.70 4.03 -10.95
C MET A 152 -1.33 4.27 -10.32
N LYS A 153 -1.22 5.33 -9.53
CA LYS A 153 -0.01 5.67 -8.77
C LYS A 153 -0.33 6.25 -7.41
N VAL A 154 0.48 5.87 -6.41
CA VAL A 154 0.54 6.57 -5.13
C VAL A 154 1.69 7.58 -5.18
N TYR A 155 1.40 8.83 -4.86
CA TYR A 155 2.40 9.89 -4.77
C TYR A 155 2.04 10.85 -3.62
N HIS A 156 2.98 11.14 -2.73
CA HIS A 156 2.74 11.93 -1.51
C HIS A 156 1.47 11.50 -0.76
N GLN A 157 1.35 10.19 -0.51
CA GLN A 157 0.22 9.54 0.19
C GLN A 157 -1.15 9.68 -0.51
N ARG A 158 -1.21 10.24 -1.72
CA ARG A 158 -2.41 10.37 -2.53
C ARG A 158 -2.45 9.34 -3.65
N TRP A 159 -3.63 8.85 -3.93
CA TRP A 159 -3.90 8.00 -5.08
C TRP A 159 -4.27 8.83 -6.30
N TYR A 160 -3.67 8.48 -7.41
CA TYR A 160 -3.96 9.06 -8.72
C TYR A 160 -4.28 7.95 -9.71
N VAL A 161 -5.28 8.18 -10.55
CA VAL A 161 -5.50 7.41 -11.76
C VAL A 161 -5.09 8.24 -12.96
N VAL A 162 -4.26 7.68 -13.83
CA VAL A 162 -3.93 8.25 -15.13
C VAL A 162 -4.76 7.58 -16.19
N GLY A 163 -5.30 8.35 -17.11
CA GLY A 163 -6.10 7.82 -18.19
C GLY A 163 -6.43 8.90 -19.22
N TYR A 164 -7.05 8.46 -20.31
CA TYR A 164 -7.47 9.34 -21.38
C TYR A 164 -8.85 9.93 -21.06
N LEU A 165 -8.94 11.26 -21.06
CA LEU A 165 -10.20 12.00 -20.93
C LEU A 165 -10.75 12.30 -22.33
N LYS A 166 -11.97 11.81 -22.62
CA LYS A 166 -12.63 12.03 -23.91
C LYS A 166 -12.92 13.51 -24.15
N GLU A 167 -13.43 14.21 -23.13
CA GLU A 167 -13.86 15.61 -23.24
C GLU A 167 -12.70 16.59 -23.43
N GLN A 168 -11.48 16.17 -23.09
CA GLN A 168 -10.27 17.00 -23.24
C GLN A 168 -9.27 16.43 -24.24
N GLU A 169 -9.61 15.32 -24.89
CA GLU A 169 -8.77 14.63 -25.89
C GLU A 169 -7.32 14.45 -25.46
N GLY A 170 -7.11 13.98 -24.22
CA GLY A 170 -5.75 13.83 -23.71
C GLY A 170 -5.63 13.02 -22.43
N ILE A 171 -4.42 12.58 -22.15
CA ILE A 171 -4.09 11.85 -20.92
C ILE A 171 -3.98 12.84 -19.76
N ARG A 172 -4.62 12.51 -18.64
CA ARG A 172 -4.64 13.32 -17.42
C ARG A 172 -4.44 12.47 -16.18
N ASN A 173 -3.93 13.12 -15.12
CA ASN A 173 -3.85 12.55 -13.77
C ASN A 173 -5.02 13.06 -12.94
N ILE A 174 -5.82 12.15 -12.41
CA ILE A 174 -7.00 12.44 -11.60
C ILE A 174 -6.71 11.95 -10.17
N ALA A 175 -6.75 12.87 -9.21
CA ALA A 175 -6.58 12.54 -7.80
C ALA A 175 -7.89 11.95 -7.25
N LEU A 176 -7.83 10.78 -6.63
CA LEU A 176 -9.03 10.07 -6.18
C LEU A 176 -9.75 10.80 -5.04
N ASP A 177 -9.01 11.48 -4.18
CA ASP A 177 -9.55 12.28 -3.06
C ASP A 177 -10.38 13.52 -3.50
N ARG A 178 -10.42 13.80 -4.78
CA ARG A 178 -11.20 14.90 -5.37
C ARG A 178 -12.41 14.43 -6.18
N ILE A 179 -12.64 13.12 -6.18
CA ILE A 179 -13.79 12.52 -6.84
C ILE A 179 -14.98 12.61 -5.89
N LEU A 180 -16.08 13.15 -6.38
CA LEU A 180 -17.35 13.22 -5.63
C LEU A 180 -18.17 11.97 -5.89
N GLU A 181 -18.18 11.48 -7.13
CA GLU A 181 -18.90 10.28 -7.53
C GLU A 181 -18.16 9.58 -8.69
N MET A 182 -18.17 8.26 -8.70
CA MET A 182 -17.57 7.45 -9.75
C MET A 182 -18.47 6.25 -10.08
N GLU A 183 -18.74 6.08 -11.37
CA GLU A 183 -19.53 4.96 -11.89
C GLU A 183 -18.76 4.22 -12.98
N LEU A 184 -18.83 2.88 -12.96
CA LEU A 184 -18.37 2.04 -14.05
C LEU A 184 -19.40 2.09 -15.18
N THR A 185 -18.95 2.38 -16.40
CA THR A 185 -19.84 2.44 -17.58
C THR A 185 -19.84 1.11 -18.34
N ASP A 186 -20.75 0.97 -19.29
CA ASP A 186 -20.76 -0.17 -20.23
C ASP A 186 -19.83 0.02 -21.42
N ASP A 187 -19.32 1.25 -21.62
CA ASP A 187 -18.40 1.57 -22.71
C ASP A 187 -17.03 0.93 -22.47
N SER A 188 -16.45 0.40 -23.54
CA SER A 188 -15.15 -0.24 -23.50
C SER A 188 -14.10 0.62 -24.21
N PHE A 189 -12.85 0.51 -23.76
CA PHE A 189 -11.72 1.16 -24.42
C PHE A 189 -10.60 0.16 -24.76
N ILE A 190 -9.68 0.59 -25.61
CA ILE A 190 -8.47 -0.17 -25.93
C ILE A 190 -7.29 0.59 -25.34
N LEU A 191 -6.55 -0.08 -24.44
CA LEU A 191 -5.31 0.47 -23.91
C LEU A 191 -4.29 0.57 -25.06
N PRO A 192 -3.73 1.78 -25.34
CA PRO A 192 -2.71 1.93 -26.37
C PRO A 192 -1.49 1.02 -26.09
N ASN A 193 -1.00 0.33 -27.12
CA ASN A 193 0.12 -0.61 -26.97
C ASN A 193 1.45 0.09 -26.63
N ASP A 194 1.55 1.38 -26.93
CA ASP A 194 2.70 2.25 -26.65
C ASP A 194 2.63 2.97 -25.32
N PHE A 195 1.56 2.78 -24.54
CA PHE A 195 1.44 3.38 -23.23
C PHE A 195 2.28 2.61 -22.22
N ASP A 196 3.31 3.28 -21.70
CA ASP A 196 4.13 2.83 -20.58
C ASP A 196 3.90 3.73 -19.36
N ALA A 197 3.43 3.14 -18.27
CA ALA A 197 3.12 3.88 -17.05
C ALA A 197 4.38 4.43 -16.36
N GLU A 198 5.49 3.69 -16.36
CA GLU A 198 6.73 4.13 -15.74
C GLU A 198 7.34 5.31 -16.52
N GLU A 199 7.35 5.22 -17.83
CA GLU A 199 7.82 6.29 -18.71
C GLU A 199 6.94 7.55 -18.59
N TYR A 200 5.62 7.39 -18.62
CA TYR A 200 4.68 8.50 -18.45
C TYR A 200 4.93 9.23 -17.12
N TYR A 201 5.06 8.51 -16.03
CA TYR A 201 5.26 9.10 -14.71
C TYR A 201 6.68 9.67 -14.54
N ALA A 202 7.70 9.11 -15.19
CA ALA A 202 9.05 9.66 -15.16
C ALA A 202 9.10 11.09 -15.74
N HIS A 203 8.33 11.35 -16.78
CA HIS A 203 8.24 12.68 -17.41
C HIS A 203 7.25 13.62 -16.72
N THR A 204 6.17 13.10 -16.13
CA THR A 204 5.10 13.91 -15.53
C THR A 204 5.40 14.36 -14.11
N VAL A 205 6.20 13.63 -13.33
CA VAL A 205 6.59 14.02 -11.96
C VAL A 205 7.34 15.35 -11.94
N LEU A 206 8.12 15.65 -12.97
CA LEU A 206 8.81 16.94 -13.10
C LEU A 206 7.83 18.14 -13.29
N SER A 207 6.66 17.91 -13.86
CA SER A 207 5.65 18.97 -14.06
C SER A 207 4.71 19.15 -12.86
N LEU A 208 4.51 18.10 -12.05
CA LEU A 208 3.70 18.17 -10.81
C LEU A 208 4.41 18.92 -9.69
N ILE A 209 5.75 18.91 -9.66
CA ILE A 209 6.55 19.65 -8.67
C ILE A 209 6.38 21.17 -8.84
N HIS A 210 6.11 21.65 -10.04
CA HIS A 210 5.86 23.07 -10.30
C HIS A 210 4.44 23.56 -9.98
N ILE A 211 3.49 22.66 -9.66
CA ILE A 211 2.09 23.03 -9.39
C ILE A 211 1.77 23.10 -7.89
N SER A 212 2.67 22.62 -7.01
CA SER A 212 2.38 22.43 -5.58
C SER A 212 3.14 23.31 -4.60
N GLU A 213 3.80 24.38 -5.03
CA GLU A 213 4.29 25.39 -4.08
C GLU A 213 3.39 26.65 -4.12
N PRO A 214 2.52 26.86 -3.11
CA PRO A 214 1.97 28.19 -2.88
C PRO A 214 3.08 29.04 -2.24
N THR A 215 3.46 30.12 -2.92
CA THR A 215 4.14 31.27 -2.34
C THR A 215 3.30 31.92 -1.26
#